data_09d4188e203314aed32610088d08e405
#
_entry.id   09d4188e203314aed32610088d08e405
#
_cell.length_a   1.000
_cell.length_b   1.000
_cell.length_c   1.000
_cell.angle_alpha   90.00
_cell.angle_beta   90.00
_cell.angle_gamma   90.00
#
_symmetry.space_group_name_H-M   'P 1'
#
loop_
_entity.id
_entity.type
_entity.pdbx_description
1 polymer ?
#
loop_
_entity_poly.entity_id
_entity_poly.type
_entity_poly.pdbx_seq_one_letter_code
_entity_poly.pdbx_strand_id
1 'polypeptide(L)'
;DRIVDEAHGAHFRFSDYFPVSATDLGADVVIQSFHKTLPAMTQTAVLHLCSERVSEKLIRRFLGIYETSSPSYILMSSLDACVAKLEKDSGRLFDEFTENLEAARRQLGQRRYIRLLQTPEETGEEKDEQGTTEIFDYDRSKLILSTLHSSLNGPELAGILRRKYHLEVEMTTENYVLALAAVGDTREGFRRLCKAIEEIDRQEAELAEKSRNITEKIAVGNSDYVPEVERQKCVKCNSEDCERCEKKDTRSDGLRNEKYACKCGPMKQLMSISRAMDA
;
A
#
# COMPACT_ATOMS: atom_id res chain seq x y z
N ASP A 1 5.75 32.19 -1.90
CA ASP A 1 5.99 31.22 -2.97
C ASP A 1 5.61 29.85 -2.44
N ARG A 2 4.86 29.07 -3.25
CA ARG A 2 4.38 27.72 -2.89
C ARG A 2 4.98 26.73 -3.86
N ILE A 3 5.82 25.82 -3.35
CA ILE A 3 6.36 24.69 -4.09
C ILE A 3 5.69 23.43 -3.54
N VAL A 4 5.11 22.62 -4.41
CA VAL A 4 4.38 21.39 -4.03
C VAL A 4 5.03 20.19 -4.70
N ASP A 5 5.39 19.21 -3.89
CA ASP A 5 5.73 17.89 -4.37
C ASP A 5 4.43 17.08 -4.53
N GLU A 6 3.98 16.97 -5.76
CA GLU A 6 2.82 16.20 -6.19
C GLU A 6 3.25 14.96 -6.99
N ALA A 7 4.35 14.33 -6.58
CA ALA A 7 4.94 13.20 -7.31
C ALA A 7 3.94 12.05 -7.55
N HIS A 8 2.96 11.85 -6.66
CA HIS A 8 1.92 10.84 -6.79
C HIS A 8 0.60 11.36 -7.37
N GLY A 9 0.52 12.60 -7.80
CA GLY A 9 -0.72 13.25 -8.24
C GLY A 9 -0.78 13.62 -9.72
N ALA A 10 0.12 13.10 -10.57
CA ALA A 10 0.13 13.43 -11.99
C ALA A 10 -1.18 13.08 -12.73
N HIS A 11 -2.01 12.21 -12.14
CA HIS A 11 -3.31 11.79 -12.69
C HIS A 11 -4.49 12.67 -12.24
N PHE A 12 -4.33 13.56 -11.26
CA PHE A 12 -5.44 14.29 -10.63
C PHE A 12 -6.30 15.08 -11.61
N ARG A 13 -5.71 15.74 -12.59
CA ARG A 13 -6.43 16.58 -13.55
C ARG A 13 -7.29 15.83 -14.58
N PHE A 14 -7.23 14.51 -14.59
CA PHE A 14 -7.91 13.71 -15.63
C PHE A 14 -9.28 13.17 -15.20
N SER A 15 -9.67 13.33 -13.92
CA SER A 15 -10.99 12.95 -13.43
C SER A 15 -11.29 13.63 -12.11
N ASP A 16 -12.53 14.11 -11.94
CA ASP A 16 -13.04 14.68 -10.68
C ASP A 16 -13.17 13.65 -9.55
N TYR A 17 -12.88 12.39 -9.84
CA TYR A 17 -12.83 11.32 -8.86
C TYR A 17 -11.62 11.44 -7.90
N PHE A 18 -10.61 12.20 -8.30
CA PHE A 18 -9.36 12.42 -7.56
C PHE A 18 -9.31 13.83 -6.97
N PRO A 19 -8.39 14.06 -6.01
CA PRO A 19 -8.17 15.40 -5.47
C PRO A 19 -7.85 16.44 -6.54
N VAL A 20 -8.15 17.72 -6.22
CA VAL A 20 -7.77 18.83 -7.10
C VAL A 20 -6.25 18.99 -7.11
N SER A 21 -5.65 19.05 -8.30
CA SER A 21 -4.20 19.24 -8.44
C SER A 21 -3.72 20.56 -7.87
N ALA A 22 -2.53 20.58 -7.29
CA ALA A 22 -1.86 21.77 -6.81
C ALA A 22 -1.65 22.83 -7.92
N THR A 23 -1.59 22.39 -9.19
CA THR A 23 -1.54 23.29 -10.34
C THR A 23 -2.79 24.18 -10.45
N ASP A 24 -3.95 23.67 -10.04
CA ASP A 24 -5.23 24.38 -10.09
C ASP A 24 -5.52 25.13 -8.77
N LEU A 25 -4.83 24.77 -7.67
CA LEU A 25 -4.95 25.40 -6.36
C LEU A 25 -4.00 26.58 -6.14
N GLY A 26 -3.33 27.06 -7.20
CA GLY A 26 -2.50 28.25 -7.18
C GLY A 26 -1.12 28.05 -6.55
N ALA A 27 -0.56 26.84 -6.63
CA ALA A 27 0.86 26.62 -6.39
C ALA A 27 1.70 27.36 -7.44
N ASP A 28 2.91 27.78 -7.07
CA ASP A 28 3.83 28.44 -8.01
C ASP A 28 4.67 27.47 -8.81
N VAL A 29 5.08 26.38 -8.16
CA VAL A 29 5.84 25.27 -8.76
C VAL A 29 5.26 23.95 -8.28
N VAL A 30 5.02 23.04 -9.20
CA VAL A 30 4.53 21.69 -8.90
C VAL A 30 5.42 20.66 -9.57
N ILE A 31 5.79 19.61 -8.83
CA ILE A 31 6.63 18.52 -9.34
C ILE A 31 5.78 17.25 -9.37
N GLN A 32 5.67 16.63 -10.55
CA GLN A 32 4.90 15.40 -10.76
C GLN A 32 5.78 14.30 -11.36
N SER A 33 5.73 13.11 -10.78
CA SER A 33 6.37 11.91 -11.35
C SER A 33 5.39 11.19 -12.27
N PHE A 34 5.57 11.30 -13.57
CA PHE A 34 4.67 10.67 -14.54
C PHE A 34 4.70 9.15 -14.45
N HIS A 35 5.88 8.58 -14.21
CA HIS A 35 6.04 7.13 -14.11
C HIS A 35 5.31 6.45 -12.95
N LYS A 36 4.81 7.20 -11.96
CA LYS A 36 4.13 6.62 -10.81
C LYS A 36 2.65 6.34 -11.07
N THR A 37 1.98 7.22 -11.80
CA THR A 37 0.52 7.16 -11.98
C THR A 37 0.05 7.29 -13.41
N LEU A 38 0.95 7.65 -14.33
CA LEU A 38 0.70 7.76 -15.76
C LEU A 38 1.55 6.76 -16.56
N PRO A 39 1.18 6.42 -17.80
CA PRO A 39 1.86 5.40 -18.61
C PRO A 39 3.18 5.90 -19.21
N ALA A 40 4.12 6.28 -18.37
CA ALA A 40 5.46 6.73 -18.74
C ALA A 40 6.54 5.86 -18.07
N MET A 41 7.73 5.80 -18.66
CA MET A 41 8.84 4.99 -18.15
C MET A 41 9.36 5.51 -16.81
N THR A 42 9.88 4.62 -15.99
CA THR A 42 10.52 4.94 -14.69
C THR A 42 11.55 6.06 -14.85
N GLN A 43 11.65 6.94 -13.86
CA GLN A 43 12.46 8.17 -13.79
C GLN A 43 11.86 9.38 -14.55
N THR A 44 10.75 9.25 -15.27
CA THR A 44 10.13 10.41 -15.91
C THR A 44 9.38 11.28 -14.92
N ALA A 45 9.66 12.56 -14.92
CA ALA A 45 9.02 13.57 -14.09
C ALA A 45 8.86 14.88 -14.86
N VAL A 46 7.96 15.74 -14.40
CA VAL A 46 7.69 17.06 -14.97
C VAL A 46 7.65 18.09 -13.84
N LEU A 47 8.30 19.23 -14.06
CA LEU A 47 8.17 20.40 -13.23
C LEU A 47 7.26 21.41 -13.94
N HIS A 48 6.18 21.80 -13.29
CA HIS A 48 5.25 22.81 -13.75
C HIS A 48 5.60 24.15 -13.10
N LEU A 49 5.81 25.19 -13.92
CA LEU A 49 5.91 26.56 -13.47
C LEU A 49 4.56 27.24 -13.72
N CYS A 50 3.81 27.47 -12.63
CA CYS A 50 2.40 27.87 -12.70
C CYS A 50 2.17 29.35 -12.46
N SER A 51 3.21 30.13 -12.10
CA SER A 51 3.06 31.56 -11.86
C SER A 51 4.33 32.34 -12.23
N GLU A 52 4.16 33.65 -12.45
CA GLU A 52 5.26 34.57 -12.72
C GLU A 52 6.03 35.00 -11.46
N ARG A 53 5.57 34.59 -10.25
CA ARG A 53 6.25 34.95 -8.98
C ARG A 53 7.61 34.24 -8.86
N VAL A 54 7.79 33.11 -9.51
CA VAL A 54 9.04 32.36 -9.53
C VAL A 54 9.74 32.57 -10.88
N SER A 55 11.01 32.95 -10.84
CA SER A 55 11.79 33.21 -12.05
C SER A 55 12.10 31.93 -12.81
N GLU A 56 11.53 31.78 -14.01
CA GLU A 56 11.86 30.69 -14.93
C GLU A 56 13.37 30.54 -15.17
N LYS A 57 14.06 31.68 -15.32
CA LYS A 57 15.51 31.72 -15.53
C LYS A 57 16.29 31.07 -14.38
N LEU A 58 15.85 31.30 -13.13
CA LEU A 58 16.49 30.70 -11.95
C LEU A 58 16.20 29.20 -11.90
N ILE A 59 14.95 28.78 -12.13
CA ILE A 59 14.58 27.36 -12.19
C ILE A 59 15.42 26.64 -13.24
N ARG A 60 15.46 27.14 -14.48
CA ARG A 60 16.27 26.56 -15.55
C ARG A 60 17.76 26.47 -15.20
N ARG A 61 18.29 27.49 -14.51
CA ARG A 61 19.69 27.47 -14.04
C ARG A 61 19.93 26.34 -13.06
N PHE A 62 19.05 26.15 -12.06
CA PHE A 62 19.22 25.10 -11.06
C PHE A 62 18.98 23.71 -11.65
N LEU A 63 17.99 23.52 -12.53
CA LEU A 63 17.83 22.28 -13.28
C LEU A 63 19.11 21.93 -14.05
N GLY A 64 19.74 22.90 -14.73
CA GLY A 64 21.00 22.66 -15.43
C GLY A 64 22.20 22.34 -14.52
N ILE A 65 22.12 22.65 -13.21
CA ILE A 65 23.16 22.28 -12.22
C ILE A 65 22.92 20.90 -11.63
N TYR A 66 21.65 20.58 -11.30
CA TYR A 66 21.30 19.39 -10.54
C TYR A 66 20.81 18.22 -11.39
N GLU A 67 20.37 18.47 -12.62
CA GLU A 67 20.00 17.43 -13.57
C GLU A 67 21.18 16.97 -14.43
N THR A 68 20.95 15.93 -15.22
CA THR A 68 21.96 15.42 -16.14
C THR A 68 22.23 16.39 -17.30
N SER A 69 23.49 16.51 -17.70
CA SER A 69 23.87 17.19 -18.95
C SER A 69 23.61 16.34 -20.22
N SER A 70 23.23 15.08 -20.04
CA SER A 70 22.98 14.11 -21.14
C SER A 70 21.59 13.49 -20.97
N PRO A 71 20.52 14.22 -21.34
CA PRO A 71 19.15 13.72 -21.17
C PRO A 71 18.92 12.46 -22.02
N SER A 72 18.20 11.49 -21.46
CA SER A 72 17.84 10.27 -22.17
C SER A 72 16.71 10.53 -23.18
N TYR A 73 17.01 10.42 -24.45
CA TYR A 73 15.97 10.53 -25.50
C TYR A 73 14.89 9.44 -25.38
N ILE A 74 15.22 8.27 -24.83
CA ILE A 74 14.25 7.20 -24.59
C ILE A 74 13.21 7.65 -23.55
N LEU A 75 13.66 8.27 -22.45
CA LEU A 75 12.75 8.79 -21.41
C LEU A 75 11.94 9.98 -21.94
N MET A 76 12.55 10.87 -22.71
CA MET A 76 11.85 12.00 -23.35
C MET A 76 10.79 11.50 -24.33
N SER A 77 11.10 10.51 -25.16
CA SER A 77 10.13 9.89 -26.08
C SER A 77 9.00 9.20 -25.34
N SER A 78 9.28 8.61 -24.15
CA SER A 78 8.25 8.02 -23.30
C SER A 78 7.30 9.07 -22.75
N LEU A 79 7.80 10.24 -22.33
CA LEU A 79 6.97 11.36 -21.91
C LEU A 79 6.08 11.88 -23.05
N ASP A 80 6.67 12.08 -24.23
CA ASP A 80 5.97 12.53 -25.43
C ASP A 80 4.85 11.56 -25.83
N ALA A 81 5.15 10.26 -25.87
CA ALA A 81 4.17 9.22 -26.14
C ALA A 81 3.05 9.16 -25.08
N CYS A 82 3.38 9.38 -23.82
CA CYS A 82 2.42 9.44 -22.73
C CYS A 82 1.47 10.64 -22.93
N VAL A 83 2.00 11.83 -23.20
CA VAL A 83 1.20 13.03 -23.45
C VAL A 83 0.30 12.85 -24.65
N ALA A 84 0.84 12.40 -25.79
CA ALA A 84 0.07 12.14 -27.01
C ALA A 84 -1.06 11.11 -26.77
N LYS A 85 -0.82 10.09 -25.95
CA LYS A 85 -1.84 9.12 -25.55
C LYS A 85 -2.95 9.74 -24.73
N LEU A 86 -2.58 10.58 -23.75
CA LEU A 86 -3.52 11.26 -22.87
C LEU A 86 -4.34 12.30 -23.61
N GLU A 87 -3.74 13.09 -24.51
CA GLU A 87 -4.45 14.05 -25.36
C GLU A 87 -5.55 13.37 -26.19
N LYS A 88 -5.28 12.17 -26.66
CA LYS A 88 -6.21 11.42 -27.52
C LYS A 88 -7.31 10.69 -26.75
N ASP A 89 -6.93 10.03 -25.64
CA ASP A 89 -7.75 8.97 -25.04
C ASP A 89 -8.00 9.17 -23.53
N SER A 90 -7.61 10.30 -22.90
CA SER A 90 -7.66 10.45 -21.44
C SER A 90 -9.05 10.19 -20.88
N GLY A 91 -10.11 10.76 -21.47
CA GLY A 91 -11.49 10.55 -21.00
C GLY A 91 -11.81 9.06 -20.87
N ARG A 92 -11.68 8.31 -21.95
CA ARG A 92 -11.96 6.87 -21.94
C ARG A 92 -11.08 6.09 -20.95
N LEU A 93 -9.78 6.42 -20.88
CA LEU A 93 -8.84 5.72 -20.02
C LEU A 93 -9.16 5.94 -18.54
N PHE A 94 -9.48 7.17 -18.17
CA PHE A 94 -9.79 7.51 -16.78
C PHE A 94 -11.19 7.10 -16.37
N ASP A 95 -12.18 7.11 -17.26
CA ASP A 95 -13.49 6.53 -17.01
C ASP A 95 -13.39 5.04 -16.69
N GLU A 96 -12.66 4.27 -17.53
CA GLU A 96 -12.44 2.84 -17.29
C GLU A 96 -11.66 2.58 -16.00
N PHE A 97 -10.62 3.40 -15.72
CA PHE A 97 -9.83 3.29 -14.51
C PHE A 97 -10.66 3.54 -13.26
N THR A 98 -11.40 4.64 -13.21
CA THR A 98 -12.22 5.01 -12.05
C THR A 98 -13.36 4.02 -11.80
N GLU A 99 -14.02 3.52 -12.84
CA GLU A 99 -15.02 2.46 -12.71
C GLU A 99 -14.44 1.18 -12.08
N ASN A 100 -13.29 0.72 -12.56
CA ASN A 100 -12.64 -0.47 -12.03
C ASN A 100 -12.14 -0.26 -10.60
N LEU A 101 -11.57 0.90 -10.31
CA LEU A 101 -11.08 1.29 -8.98
C LEU A 101 -12.23 1.35 -7.97
N GLU A 102 -13.32 2.01 -8.33
CA GLU A 102 -14.50 2.12 -7.48
C GLU A 102 -15.13 0.74 -7.19
N ALA A 103 -15.23 -0.12 -8.22
CA ALA A 103 -15.73 -1.49 -8.03
C ALA A 103 -14.82 -2.28 -7.08
N ALA A 104 -13.49 -2.12 -7.19
CA ALA A 104 -12.53 -2.76 -6.29
C ALA A 104 -12.65 -2.21 -4.87
N ARG A 105 -12.75 -0.88 -4.69
CA ARG A 105 -12.91 -0.25 -3.37
C ARG A 105 -14.19 -0.73 -2.67
N ARG A 106 -15.31 -0.82 -3.39
CA ARG A 106 -16.58 -1.37 -2.83
C ARG A 106 -16.41 -2.82 -2.36
N GLN A 107 -15.69 -3.68 -3.10
CA GLN A 107 -15.45 -5.06 -2.69
C GLN A 107 -14.50 -5.15 -1.50
N LEU A 108 -13.42 -4.38 -1.51
CA LEU A 108 -12.44 -4.35 -0.42
C LEU A 108 -13.03 -3.75 0.88
N GLY A 109 -13.90 -2.76 0.77
CA GLY A 109 -14.58 -2.14 1.91
C GLY A 109 -15.51 -3.07 2.70
N GLN A 110 -15.88 -4.23 2.14
CA GLN A 110 -16.70 -5.24 2.80
C GLN A 110 -15.90 -6.22 3.69
N ARG A 111 -14.57 -6.08 3.74
CA ARG A 111 -13.69 -6.99 4.50
C ARG A 111 -13.69 -6.65 5.98
N ARG A 112 -13.56 -7.67 6.82
CA ARG A 112 -13.66 -7.54 8.26
C ARG A 112 -12.31 -7.44 8.96
N TYR A 113 -11.35 -8.22 8.52
CA TYR A 113 -10.03 -8.36 9.14
C TYR A 113 -8.98 -7.53 8.43
N ILE A 114 -8.98 -7.56 7.10
CA ILE A 114 -8.11 -6.69 6.27
C ILE A 114 -8.97 -5.54 5.76
N ARG A 115 -8.91 -4.40 6.45
CA ARG A 115 -9.82 -3.28 6.19
C ARG A 115 -9.22 -2.25 5.26
N LEU A 116 -9.95 -1.92 4.21
CA LEU A 116 -9.64 -0.76 3.37
C LEU A 116 -9.91 0.53 4.14
N LEU A 117 -8.98 1.49 4.07
CA LEU A 117 -9.26 2.88 4.46
C LEU A 117 -10.30 3.45 3.47
N GLN A 118 -11.45 3.81 4.00
CA GLN A 118 -12.58 4.39 3.26
C GLN A 118 -12.72 5.86 3.61
N THR A 119 -13.24 6.64 2.66
CA THR A 119 -13.60 8.03 2.91
C THR A 119 -14.95 8.10 3.65
N PRO A 120 -15.26 9.23 4.31
CA PRO A 120 -16.58 9.41 4.94
C PRO A 120 -17.74 9.22 3.98
N GLU A 121 -17.59 9.61 2.70
CA GLU A 121 -18.61 9.40 1.68
C GLU A 121 -18.83 7.91 1.38
N GLU A 122 -17.78 7.09 1.45
CA GLU A 122 -17.86 5.64 1.21
C GLU A 122 -18.47 4.89 2.41
N THR A 123 -18.27 5.39 3.63
CA THR A 123 -18.81 4.79 4.86
C THR A 123 -20.20 5.31 5.20
N GLY A 124 -20.60 6.45 4.64
CA GLY A 124 -21.84 7.14 5.00
C GLY A 124 -21.78 7.79 6.38
N GLU A 125 -20.59 8.00 6.92
CA GLU A 125 -20.38 8.69 8.19
C GLU A 125 -20.79 10.17 8.05
N GLU A 126 -21.58 10.64 9.00
CA GLU A 126 -21.99 12.04 9.05
C GLU A 126 -20.77 12.91 9.39
N LYS A 127 -20.71 14.08 8.77
CA LYS A 127 -19.76 15.12 9.15
C LYS A 127 -20.07 15.55 10.58
N ASP A 128 -19.04 15.95 11.33
CA ASP A 128 -19.24 16.52 12.65
C ASP A 128 -20.16 17.77 12.61
N GLU A 129 -20.56 18.29 13.78
CA GLU A 129 -21.43 19.48 13.88
C GLU A 129 -20.82 20.73 13.19
N GLN A 130 -19.53 20.72 12.91
CA GLN A 130 -18.81 21.78 12.20
C GLN A 130 -18.65 21.47 10.70
N GLY A 131 -19.16 20.33 10.21
CA GLY A 131 -19.04 19.90 8.82
C GLY A 131 -17.63 19.47 8.42
N THR A 132 -16.75 19.22 9.41
CA THR A 132 -15.38 18.74 9.22
C THR A 132 -15.31 17.22 9.29
N THR A 133 -14.42 16.65 8.52
CA THR A 133 -14.00 15.26 8.62
C THR A 133 -12.53 15.23 9.00
N GLU A 134 -12.08 14.17 9.68
CA GLU A 134 -10.65 14.01 10.00
C GLU A 134 -9.78 13.97 8.74
N ILE A 135 -10.36 13.51 7.61
CA ILE A 135 -9.71 13.47 6.29
C ILE A 135 -10.30 14.59 5.44
N PHE A 136 -9.49 15.60 5.12
CA PHE A 136 -9.89 16.72 4.27
C PHE A 136 -10.13 16.28 2.82
N ASP A 137 -9.21 15.52 2.25
CA ASP A 137 -9.28 14.95 0.91
C ASP A 137 -8.40 13.71 0.80
N TYR A 138 -8.69 12.81 -0.14
CA TYR A 138 -8.03 11.53 -0.22
C TYR A 138 -7.92 11.03 -1.66
N ASP A 139 -6.70 10.70 -2.08
CA ASP A 139 -6.48 10.03 -3.37
C ASP A 139 -6.93 8.56 -3.30
N ARG A 140 -8.10 8.29 -3.85
CA ARG A 140 -8.72 6.95 -3.86
C ARG A 140 -7.93 5.89 -4.62
N SER A 141 -6.93 6.29 -5.43
CA SER A 141 -5.99 5.35 -6.07
C SER A 141 -5.02 4.70 -5.06
N LYS A 142 -4.90 5.25 -3.87
CA LYS A 142 -4.11 4.73 -2.76
C LYS A 142 -4.96 3.76 -1.94
N LEU A 143 -4.79 2.46 -2.18
CA LEU A 143 -5.51 1.41 -1.46
C LEU A 143 -4.73 1.04 -0.18
N ILE A 144 -5.05 1.71 0.92
CA ILE A 144 -4.49 1.43 2.24
C ILE A 144 -5.28 0.29 2.87
N LEU A 145 -4.65 -0.87 3.04
CA LEU A 145 -5.22 -2.07 3.61
C LEU A 145 -4.65 -2.29 5.00
N SER A 146 -5.45 -2.00 6.01
CA SER A 146 -5.09 -2.10 7.43
C SER A 146 -5.17 -3.54 7.94
N THR A 147 -4.17 -3.94 8.74
CA THR A 147 -4.08 -5.24 9.40
C THR A 147 -4.44 -5.20 10.88
N LEU A 148 -4.86 -4.04 11.42
CA LEU A 148 -5.14 -3.85 12.85
C LEU A 148 -6.20 -4.80 13.43
N HIS A 149 -7.02 -5.41 12.60
CA HIS A 149 -8.07 -6.35 13.01
C HIS A 149 -7.77 -7.80 12.63
N SER A 150 -6.56 -8.09 12.15
CA SER A 150 -6.11 -9.42 11.76
C SER A 150 -4.99 -9.92 12.67
N SER A 151 -4.63 -11.19 12.54
CA SER A 151 -3.45 -11.77 13.20
C SER A 151 -2.15 -11.43 12.47
N LEU A 152 -2.24 -10.88 11.25
CA LEU A 152 -1.11 -10.51 10.41
C LEU A 152 -0.66 -9.07 10.70
N ASN A 153 0.64 -8.82 10.57
CA ASN A 153 1.17 -7.46 10.42
C ASN A 153 1.32 -7.09 8.94
N GLY A 154 1.64 -5.82 8.65
CA GLY A 154 1.78 -5.35 7.26
C GLY A 154 2.86 -6.10 6.46
N PRO A 155 4.09 -6.31 6.98
CA PRO A 155 5.11 -7.12 6.31
C PRO A 155 4.70 -8.55 5.99
N GLU A 156 3.94 -9.20 6.87
CA GLU A 156 3.40 -10.54 6.64
C GLU A 156 2.36 -10.54 5.52
N LEU A 157 1.42 -9.60 5.55
CA LEU A 157 0.44 -9.41 4.49
C LEU A 157 1.12 -9.15 3.14
N ALA A 158 2.08 -8.23 3.07
CA ALA A 158 2.85 -7.95 1.85
C ALA A 158 3.59 -9.20 1.35
N GLY A 159 4.18 -9.97 2.28
CA GLY A 159 4.84 -11.24 1.95
C GLY A 159 3.90 -12.29 1.36
N ILE A 160 2.68 -12.40 1.88
CA ILE A 160 1.64 -13.31 1.34
C ILE A 160 1.20 -12.85 -0.04
N LEU A 161 0.88 -11.55 -0.21
CA LEU A 161 0.48 -10.98 -1.49
C LEU A 161 1.53 -11.22 -2.57
N ARG A 162 2.80 -11.00 -2.28
CA ARG A 162 3.91 -11.21 -3.21
C ARG A 162 4.08 -12.69 -3.57
N ARG A 163 4.22 -13.57 -2.57
CA ARG A 163 4.59 -14.97 -2.81
C ARG A 163 3.45 -15.82 -3.35
N LYS A 164 2.22 -15.63 -2.83
CA LYS A 164 1.08 -16.46 -3.18
C LYS A 164 0.26 -15.92 -4.34
N TYR A 165 0.09 -14.59 -4.39
CA TYR A 165 -0.80 -13.96 -5.35
C TYR A 165 -0.07 -13.18 -6.45
N HIS A 166 1.27 -13.07 -6.37
CA HIS A 166 2.11 -12.30 -7.30
C HIS A 166 1.63 -10.85 -7.43
N LEU A 167 1.29 -10.25 -6.28
CA LEU A 167 0.89 -8.85 -6.15
C LEU A 167 1.95 -8.12 -5.33
N GLU A 168 2.49 -7.06 -5.90
CA GLU A 168 3.45 -6.17 -5.25
C GLU A 168 2.71 -4.97 -4.66
N VAL A 169 3.15 -4.49 -3.51
CA VAL A 169 2.62 -3.30 -2.86
C VAL A 169 3.68 -2.20 -2.86
N GLU A 170 3.25 -0.95 -2.88
CA GLU A 170 4.15 0.22 -2.91
C GLU A 170 4.96 0.33 -1.62
N MET A 171 4.30 0.19 -0.48
CA MET A 171 4.98 0.22 0.81
C MET A 171 4.22 -0.58 1.86
N THR A 172 4.91 -0.88 2.94
CA THR A 172 4.35 -1.55 4.10
C THR A 172 4.83 -0.91 5.40
N THR A 173 3.95 -0.86 6.38
CA THR A 173 4.25 -0.50 7.77
C THR A 173 3.88 -1.66 8.67
N GLU A 174 4.01 -1.51 9.99
CA GLU A 174 3.58 -2.54 10.95
C GLU A 174 2.08 -2.86 10.81
N ASN A 175 1.24 -1.87 10.55
CA ASN A 175 -0.20 -1.96 10.68
C ASN A 175 -0.98 -1.92 9.35
N TYR A 176 -0.31 -1.69 8.23
CA TYR A 176 -0.98 -1.65 6.93
C TYR A 176 -0.02 -1.90 5.76
N VAL A 177 -0.59 -2.19 4.61
CA VAL A 177 0.07 -2.13 3.31
C VAL A 177 -0.61 -1.07 2.44
N LEU A 178 0.19 -0.42 1.59
CA LEU A 178 -0.29 0.51 0.57
C LEU A 178 -0.13 -0.12 -0.81
N ALA A 179 -1.24 -0.41 -1.48
CA ALA A 179 -1.25 -0.74 -2.89
C ALA A 179 -1.56 0.53 -3.71
N LEU A 180 -0.75 0.78 -4.72
CA LEU A 180 -0.91 1.91 -5.63
C LEU A 180 -1.60 1.43 -6.90
N ALA A 181 -2.76 2.02 -7.21
CA ALA A 181 -3.45 1.82 -8.47
C ALA A 181 -3.14 2.96 -9.45
N ALA A 182 -2.99 2.64 -10.71
CA ALA A 182 -2.68 3.59 -11.78
C ALA A 182 -3.55 3.35 -13.03
N VAL A 183 -3.61 4.31 -13.92
CA VAL A 183 -4.44 4.26 -15.13
C VAL A 183 -4.10 3.08 -16.08
N GLY A 184 -2.93 2.47 -15.90
CA GLY A 184 -2.51 1.27 -16.64
C GLY A 184 -3.01 -0.05 -16.05
N ASP A 185 -3.62 -0.02 -14.86
CA ASP A 185 -4.12 -1.23 -14.24
C ASP A 185 -5.38 -1.73 -14.92
N THR A 186 -5.42 -3.04 -15.14
CA THR A 186 -6.53 -3.70 -15.83
C THR A 186 -7.62 -4.13 -14.84
N ARG A 187 -8.84 -4.30 -15.33
CA ARG A 187 -9.94 -4.92 -14.59
C ARG A 187 -9.54 -6.26 -13.97
N GLU A 188 -8.74 -7.06 -14.69
CA GLU A 188 -8.24 -8.34 -14.19
C GLU A 188 -7.25 -8.14 -13.01
N GLY A 189 -6.38 -7.12 -13.06
CA GLY A 189 -5.49 -6.76 -11.96
C GLY A 189 -6.26 -6.44 -10.68
N PHE A 190 -7.29 -5.59 -10.77
CA PHE A 190 -8.17 -5.28 -9.64
C PHE A 190 -8.90 -6.52 -9.11
N ARG A 191 -9.42 -7.35 -10.01
CA ARG A 191 -10.09 -8.61 -9.63
C ARG A 191 -9.17 -9.55 -8.87
N ARG A 192 -7.89 -9.67 -9.28
CA ARG A 192 -6.89 -10.48 -8.59
C ARG A 192 -6.62 -9.96 -7.19
N LEU A 193 -6.47 -8.64 -7.01
CA LEU A 193 -6.29 -8.03 -5.70
C LEU A 193 -7.49 -8.31 -4.78
N CYS A 194 -8.70 -8.03 -5.26
CA CYS A 194 -9.92 -8.28 -4.49
C CYS A 194 -10.05 -9.73 -4.05
N LYS A 195 -9.80 -10.69 -4.96
CA LYS A 195 -9.83 -12.11 -4.65
C LYS A 195 -8.76 -12.52 -3.63
N ALA A 196 -7.55 -11.97 -3.74
CA ALA A 196 -6.47 -12.26 -2.79
C ALA A 196 -6.84 -11.79 -1.37
N ILE A 197 -7.32 -10.55 -1.24
CA ILE A 197 -7.72 -10.00 0.06
C ILE A 197 -8.94 -10.74 0.62
N GLU A 198 -9.92 -11.11 -0.20
CA GLU A 198 -11.07 -11.90 0.21
C GLU A 198 -10.66 -13.27 0.78
N GLU A 199 -9.74 -13.95 0.13
CA GLU A 199 -9.24 -15.25 0.59
C GLU A 199 -8.47 -15.13 1.90
N ILE A 200 -7.62 -14.09 2.05
CA ILE A 200 -6.90 -13.80 3.29
C ILE A 200 -7.88 -13.45 4.42
N ASP A 201 -8.83 -12.56 4.17
CA ASP A 201 -9.83 -12.15 5.17
C ASP A 201 -10.67 -13.35 5.67
N ARG A 202 -11.01 -14.28 4.78
CA ARG A 202 -11.69 -15.52 5.14
C ARG A 202 -10.81 -16.43 6.01
N GLN A 203 -9.52 -16.56 5.70
CA GLN A 203 -8.58 -17.34 6.53
C GLN A 203 -8.45 -16.75 7.93
N GLU A 204 -8.39 -15.41 8.06
CA GLU A 204 -8.39 -14.72 9.35
C GLU A 204 -9.68 -14.97 10.14
N ALA A 205 -10.84 -15.01 9.45
CA ALA A 205 -12.11 -15.34 10.09
C ALA A 205 -12.12 -16.77 10.66
N GLU A 206 -11.62 -17.73 9.91
CA GLU A 206 -11.50 -19.13 10.35
C GLU A 206 -10.56 -19.27 11.56
N LEU A 207 -9.44 -18.54 11.59
CA LEU A 207 -8.51 -18.50 12.71
C LEU A 207 -9.15 -17.89 13.96
N ALA A 208 -9.85 -16.77 13.80
CA ALA A 208 -10.53 -16.10 14.91
C ALA A 208 -11.64 -16.98 15.51
N GLU A 209 -12.38 -17.72 14.69
CA GLU A 209 -13.41 -18.64 15.15
C GLU A 209 -12.81 -19.83 15.91
N LYS A 210 -11.74 -20.45 15.40
CA LYS A 210 -11.01 -21.52 16.09
C LYS A 210 -10.52 -21.05 17.46
N SER A 211 -9.92 -19.85 17.54
CA SER A 211 -9.43 -19.27 18.79
C SER A 211 -10.55 -19.05 19.80
N ARG A 212 -11.71 -18.57 19.36
CA ARG A 212 -12.89 -18.35 20.21
C ARG A 212 -13.40 -19.67 20.78
N ASN A 213 -13.56 -20.68 19.94
CA ASN A 213 -14.03 -22.02 20.33
C ASN A 213 -13.09 -22.67 21.35
N ILE A 214 -11.77 -22.47 21.24
CA ILE A 214 -10.79 -22.94 22.24
C ILE A 214 -10.98 -22.20 23.57
N THR A 215 -11.12 -20.88 23.55
CA THR A 215 -11.31 -20.08 24.74
C THR A 215 -12.61 -20.45 25.48
N GLU A 216 -13.71 -20.66 24.75
CA GLU A 216 -14.99 -21.10 25.33
C GLU A 216 -14.89 -22.48 25.97
N LYS A 217 -14.22 -23.43 25.33
CA LYS A 217 -14.01 -24.78 25.92
C LYS A 217 -13.18 -24.75 27.19
N ILE A 218 -12.18 -23.85 27.26
CA ILE A 218 -11.36 -23.65 28.47
C ILE A 218 -12.21 -22.99 29.58
N ALA A 219 -13.05 -22.00 29.24
CA ALA A 219 -13.89 -21.28 30.21
C ALA A 219 -15.01 -22.16 30.80
N VAL A 220 -15.51 -23.17 30.06
CA VAL A 220 -16.55 -24.12 30.54
C VAL A 220 -15.99 -25.20 31.47
N GLY A 221 -14.69 -25.17 31.83
CA GLY A 221 -14.11 -26.04 32.85
C GLY A 221 -14.01 -27.51 32.47
N ASN A 222 -13.89 -27.84 31.19
CA ASN A 222 -13.64 -29.19 30.75
C ASN A 222 -12.15 -29.52 30.98
N SER A 223 -11.85 -30.09 32.18
CA SER A 223 -10.48 -30.43 32.61
C SER A 223 -9.74 -31.40 31.70
N ASP A 224 -10.46 -32.06 30.78
CA ASP A 224 -9.92 -33.10 29.87
C ASP A 224 -9.57 -32.55 28.48
N TYR A 225 -9.76 -31.24 28.24
CA TYR A 225 -9.39 -30.66 26.96
C TYR A 225 -7.88 -30.35 26.91
N VAL A 226 -7.12 -31.23 26.33
CA VAL A 226 -5.75 -30.95 25.87
C VAL A 226 -5.88 -30.38 24.46
N PRO A 227 -5.54 -29.10 24.22
CA PRO A 227 -5.57 -28.57 22.87
C PRO A 227 -4.60 -29.37 22.02
N GLU A 228 -5.10 -29.91 20.91
CA GLU A 228 -4.26 -30.46 19.86
C GLU A 228 -3.48 -29.27 19.27
N VAL A 229 -2.28 -29.04 19.79
CA VAL A 229 -1.37 -28.04 19.25
C VAL A 229 -0.90 -28.60 17.92
N GLU A 230 -1.56 -28.22 16.82
CA GLU A 230 -0.97 -28.42 15.50
C GLU A 230 0.46 -27.87 15.55
N ARG A 231 1.44 -28.76 15.39
CA ARG A 231 2.86 -28.39 15.32
C ARG A 231 3.03 -27.45 14.13
N GLN A 232 3.03 -26.14 14.41
CA GLN A 232 3.33 -25.15 13.37
C GLN A 232 4.74 -25.40 12.88
N LYS A 233 4.86 -25.73 11.59
CA LYS A 233 6.16 -25.85 10.92
C LYS A 233 6.96 -24.57 11.12
N CYS A 234 8.23 -24.71 11.47
CA CYS A 234 9.11 -23.56 11.61
C CYS A 234 9.09 -22.74 10.30
N VAL A 235 8.64 -21.50 10.38
CA VAL A 235 8.50 -20.59 9.22
C VAL A 235 9.82 -20.39 8.46
N LYS A 236 10.97 -20.61 9.13
CA LYS A 236 12.30 -20.44 8.54
C LYS A 236 12.85 -21.66 7.85
N CYS A 237 12.49 -22.86 8.27
CA CYS A 237 13.05 -24.11 7.71
C CYS A 237 11.99 -25.05 7.15
N ASN A 238 10.70 -24.70 7.25
CA ASN A 238 9.55 -25.49 6.77
C ASN A 238 9.56 -26.96 7.24
N SER A 239 10.15 -27.23 8.40
CA SER A 239 10.32 -28.57 9.00
C SER A 239 9.68 -28.63 10.37
N GLU A 240 9.06 -29.76 10.69
CA GLU A 240 8.46 -30.07 12.00
C GLU A 240 9.54 -30.49 13.03
N ASP A 241 10.68 -31.00 12.55
CA ASP A 241 11.79 -31.52 13.35
C ASP A 241 13.06 -30.69 13.14
N CYS A 242 13.01 -29.39 13.42
CA CYS A 242 14.18 -28.54 13.31
C CYS A 242 15.09 -28.70 14.54
N GLU A 243 16.21 -29.43 14.40
CA GLU A 243 17.23 -29.62 15.47
C GLU A 243 17.87 -28.31 15.98
N ARG A 244 17.66 -27.18 15.28
CA ARG A 244 18.20 -25.86 15.65
C ARG A 244 17.22 -25.02 16.50
N CYS A 245 16.04 -25.53 16.79
CA CYS A 245 15.05 -24.87 17.63
C CYS A 245 15.14 -25.40 19.08
N GLU A 246 15.52 -24.57 20.04
CA GLU A 246 15.47 -24.90 21.47
C GLU A 246 14.14 -24.48 22.10
N LYS A 247 13.57 -25.35 22.92
CA LYS A 247 12.46 -25.01 23.80
C LYS A 247 12.95 -24.06 24.89
N LYS A 248 12.45 -22.84 24.92
CA LYS A 248 12.63 -21.92 26.06
C LYS A 248 11.45 -22.08 27.01
N ASP A 249 11.72 -22.61 28.19
CA ASP A 249 10.77 -22.66 29.31
C ASP A 249 10.73 -21.25 29.94
N THR A 250 9.71 -20.45 29.62
CA THR A 250 9.46 -19.17 30.28
C THR A 250 8.39 -19.39 31.36
N ARG A 251 8.86 -19.65 32.60
CA ARG A 251 7.98 -19.61 33.78
C ARG A 251 7.74 -18.17 34.17
N SER A 252 6.58 -17.64 33.88
CA SER A 252 5.96 -16.58 34.66
C SER A 252 4.44 -16.71 34.51
N ASP A 253 3.78 -16.85 35.64
CA ASP A 253 2.34 -16.76 35.88
C ASP A 253 1.41 -17.72 35.13
N GLY A 254 1.38 -18.97 35.61
CA GLY A 254 0.20 -19.84 35.57
C GLY A 254 -0.25 -20.40 34.22
N LEU A 255 0.18 -19.90 33.09
CA LEU A 255 -0.11 -20.38 31.74
C LEU A 255 1.20 -20.74 31.02
N ARG A 256 1.41 -22.03 30.73
CA ARG A 256 2.55 -22.48 29.94
C ARG A 256 2.35 -22.07 28.49
N ASN A 257 2.94 -20.95 28.07
CA ASN A 257 3.13 -20.62 26.67
C ASN A 257 4.49 -21.12 26.21
N GLU A 258 4.54 -22.27 25.54
CA GLU A 258 5.78 -22.73 24.88
C GLU A 258 6.05 -21.89 23.65
N LYS A 259 6.98 -20.93 23.76
CA LYS A 259 7.50 -20.21 22.59
C LYS A 259 8.77 -20.90 22.08
N TYR A 260 8.76 -21.35 20.85
CA TYR A 260 9.96 -21.85 20.18
C TYR A 260 10.82 -20.68 19.69
N ALA A 261 12.06 -20.57 20.20
CA ALA A 261 13.04 -19.61 19.70
C ALA A 261 14.00 -20.31 18.74
N CYS A 262 14.01 -19.92 17.47
CA CYS A 262 14.96 -20.45 16.49
C CYS A 262 16.33 -19.80 16.66
N LYS A 263 17.40 -20.63 16.80
CA LYS A 263 18.82 -20.22 16.84
C LYS A 263 19.41 -19.84 15.47
N CYS A 264 18.61 -19.78 14.42
CA CYS A 264 19.09 -19.26 13.13
C CYS A 264 19.54 -17.80 13.35
N GLY A 265 20.86 -17.55 13.29
CA GLY A 265 21.45 -16.23 13.53
C GLY A 265 20.79 -15.14 12.71
N PRO A 266 20.98 -13.87 13.09
CA PRO A 266 20.35 -12.75 12.38
C PRO A 266 20.74 -12.84 10.90
N MET A 267 19.74 -12.88 10.00
CA MET A 267 19.99 -12.61 8.59
C MET A 267 20.74 -11.28 8.54
N LYS A 268 21.90 -11.23 7.85
CA LYS A 268 22.55 -9.96 7.55
C LYS A 268 21.49 -9.08 6.92
N GLN A 269 21.08 -8.06 7.65
CA GLN A 269 20.15 -7.06 7.17
C GLN A 269 20.81 -6.43 5.93
N LEU A 270 20.29 -6.72 4.75
CA LEU A 270 20.63 -5.94 3.57
C LEU A 270 20.32 -4.49 3.95
N MET A 271 21.33 -3.62 3.86
CA MET A 271 21.21 -2.21 4.22
C MET A 271 19.96 -1.64 3.57
N SER A 272 19.12 -1.00 4.37
CA SER A 272 17.98 -0.25 3.84
C SER A 272 18.52 0.89 2.95
N ILE A 273 17.80 1.22 1.89
CA ILE A 273 18.17 2.31 0.96
C ILE A 273 18.45 3.62 1.72
N SER A 274 17.76 3.86 2.86
CA SER A 274 18.03 5.03 3.71
C SER A 274 19.46 5.06 4.29
N ARG A 275 20.08 3.92 4.62
CA ARG A 275 21.45 3.87 5.11
C ARG A 275 22.52 4.00 4.01
N ALA A 276 22.16 3.73 2.76
CA ALA A 276 23.05 3.92 1.62
C ALA A 276 23.13 5.39 1.17
N MET A 277 22.21 6.25 1.63
CA MET A 277 22.21 7.70 1.32
C MET A 277 22.96 8.53 2.38
N ASP A 278 23.29 7.96 3.56
CA ASP A 278 24.02 8.63 4.65
C ASP A 278 25.52 8.25 4.68
N ALA A 279 26.03 7.50 3.69
CA ALA A 279 27.42 7.11 3.49
C ALA A 279 28.04 7.81 2.27
#